data_915bdfff4b472932e3706a7d69fc2468
#
_entry.id   915bdfff4b472932e3706a7d69fc2468
#
_cell.length_a   1.000
_cell.length_b   1.000
_cell.length_c   1.000
_cell.angle_alpha   90.00
_cell.angle_beta   90.00
_cell.angle_gamma   90.00
#
_symmetry.space_group_name_H-M   'P 1'
#
loop_
_entity.id
_entity.type
_entity.pdbx_description
1 polymer ?
#
loop_
_entity_poly.entity_id
_entity_poly.type
_entity_poly.pdbx_seq_one_letter_code
_entity_poly.pdbx_strand_id
1 'polypeptide(L)'
;MKAVNEGNIQLEVLNTEEKVEYTIEVEDFDIEVNYIEDESELDSKEIQYIERQIRNSYEYRAYVKYLKAELNLTTCALLPGLDVKDIKFSLEFHHFPLNLYDITDIIAKSMLKEAVGKPVSTLDIAKSVIGEHYRNVIGLVPLS
;
A
#
# COMPACT_ATOMS: atom_id res chain seq x y z
N MET A 1 -19.63 -8.33 -5.85
CA MET A 1 -20.33 -7.03 -5.77
C MET A 1 -19.44 -5.94 -6.36
N LYS A 2 -19.84 -5.33 -7.45
CA LYS A 2 -19.10 -4.21 -8.04
C LYS A 2 -19.51 -2.93 -7.35
N ALA A 3 -18.63 -2.33 -6.59
CA ALA A 3 -18.82 -1.00 -6.04
C ALA A 3 -18.06 0.01 -6.90
N VAL A 4 -18.76 0.90 -7.56
CA VAL A 4 -18.16 2.08 -8.16
C VAL A 4 -17.81 3.01 -7.01
N ASN A 5 -16.55 3.21 -6.76
CA ASN A 5 -16.11 4.08 -5.68
C ASN A 5 -16.00 5.50 -6.22
N GLU A 6 -17.10 6.23 -6.22
CA GLU A 6 -17.09 7.69 -6.32
C GLU A 6 -16.77 8.25 -4.93
N GLY A 7 -15.51 8.35 -4.60
CA GLY A 7 -15.13 8.83 -3.27
C GLY A 7 -13.74 9.43 -3.21
N ASN A 8 -13.65 10.53 -2.50
CA ASN A 8 -12.41 11.10 -2.08
C ASN A 8 -11.90 10.31 -0.86
N ILE A 9 -10.73 9.71 -0.97
CA ILE A 9 -10.06 9.09 0.18
C ILE A 9 -9.22 10.16 0.84
N GLN A 10 -9.57 10.50 2.09
CA GLN A 10 -8.73 11.35 2.92
C GLN A 10 -7.68 10.47 3.60
N LEU A 11 -6.41 10.71 3.28
CA LEU A 11 -5.27 10.13 3.96
C LEU A 11 -4.64 11.19 4.86
N GLU A 12 -4.63 10.93 6.17
CA GLU A 12 -3.85 11.71 7.09
C GLU A 12 -2.40 11.23 7.08
N VAL A 13 -1.51 12.02 6.53
CA VAL A 13 -0.08 11.80 6.68
C VAL A 13 0.38 12.57 7.90
N LEU A 14 0.70 11.84 8.97
CA LEU A 14 1.37 12.42 10.12
C LEU A 14 2.83 12.68 9.75
N ASN A 15 3.12 13.86 9.28
CA ASN A 15 4.48 14.36 9.34
C ASN A 15 4.73 14.84 10.79
N THR A 16 5.96 14.75 11.27
CA THR A 16 6.36 14.92 12.67
C THR A 16 5.96 16.28 13.29
N GLU A 17 5.48 17.24 12.50
CA GLU A 17 5.08 18.56 12.97
C GLU A 17 3.80 19.11 12.32
N GLU A 18 3.29 18.54 11.23
CA GLU A 18 2.08 19.02 10.56
C GLU A 18 1.20 17.88 10.07
N LYS A 19 -0.09 17.99 10.40
CA LYS A 19 -1.13 17.12 9.88
C LYS A 19 -1.46 17.56 8.45
N VAL A 20 -0.98 16.85 7.46
CA VAL A 20 -1.30 17.13 6.06
C VAL A 20 -2.43 16.21 5.62
N GLU A 21 -3.59 16.79 5.34
CA GLU A 21 -4.71 16.07 4.74
C GLU A 21 -4.53 16.05 3.22
N TYR A 22 -4.37 14.85 2.66
CA TYR A 22 -4.44 14.66 1.22
C TYR A 22 -5.81 14.13 0.84
N THR A 23 -6.51 14.89 0.02
CA THR A 23 -7.71 14.40 -0.65
C THR A 23 -7.30 13.77 -1.97
N ILE A 24 -7.50 12.49 -2.10
CA ILE A 24 -7.15 11.75 -3.31
C ILE A 24 -8.44 11.43 -4.06
N GLU A 25 -8.56 11.95 -5.27
CA GLU A 25 -9.63 11.53 -6.18
C GLU A 25 -9.30 10.13 -6.70
N VAL A 26 -10.17 9.20 -6.39
CA VAL A 26 -10.09 7.84 -6.95
C VAL A 26 -10.70 7.90 -8.35
N GLU A 27 -9.86 7.72 -9.38
CA GLU A 27 -10.38 7.50 -10.72
C GLU A 27 -11.28 6.25 -10.72
N ASP A 28 -12.34 6.29 -11.55
CA ASP A 28 -13.29 5.19 -11.76
C ASP A 28 -12.57 3.89 -12.13
N PHE A 29 -12.21 3.11 -11.13
CA PHE A 29 -11.87 1.71 -11.33
C PHE A 29 -13.10 0.87 -10.98
N ASP A 30 -13.45 -0.06 -11.86
CA ASP A 30 -14.31 -1.19 -11.51
C ASP A 30 -13.59 -2.02 -10.43
N ILE A 31 -13.67 -1.58 -9.19
CA ILE A 31 -13.10 -2.31 -8.06
C ILE A 31 -14.15 -3.31 -7.61
N GLU A 32 -13.85 -4.57 -7.81
CA GLU A 32 -14.63 -5.64 -7.21
C GLU A 32 -14.28 -5.70 -5.71
N VAL A 33 -15.26 -5.41 -4.87
CA VAL A 33 -15.10 -5.48 -3.41
C VAL A 33 -15.66 -6.80 -2.92
N ASN A 34 -14.79 -7.63 -2.38
CA ASN A 34 -15.16 -8.87 -1.71
C ASN A 34 -15.25 -8.64 -0.21
N TYR A 35 -16.15 -9.38 0.44
CA TYR A 35 -16.28 -9.39 1.88
C TYR A 35 -15.78 -10.72 2.42
N ILE A 36 -14.94 -10.67 3.44
CA ILE A 36 -14.31 -11.82 4.08
C ILE A 36 -14.87 -11.93 5.50
N GLU A 37 -15.42 -13.07 5.83
CA GLU A 37 -16.00 -13.32 7.14
C GLU A 37 -15.05 -14.08 8.08
N ASP A 38 -14.15 -14.87 7.48
CA ASP A 38 -13.29 -15.78 8.24
C ASP A 38 -11.94 -15.96 7.53
N GLU A 39 -10.91 -16.34 8.28
CA GLU A 39 -9.55 -16.53 7.76
C GLU A 39 -9.47 -17.61 6.67
N SER A 40 -10.38 -18.60 6.65
CA SER A 40 -10.40 -19.63 5.61
C SER A 40 -10.72 -19.09 4.23
N GLU A 41 -11.34 -17.93 4.13
CA GLU A 41 -11.64 -17.24 2.87
C GLU A 41 -10.44 -16.44 2.33
N LEU A 42 -9.43 -16.20 3.17
CA LEU A 42 -8.18 -15.57 2.78
C LEU A 42 -7.24 -16.57 2.12
N ASP A 43 -7.56 -16.99 0.91
CA ASP A 43 -6.65 -17.81 0.13
C ASP A 43 -5.58 -16.95 -0.59
N SER A 44 -4.63 -17.62 -1.22
CA SER A 44 -3.54 -16.94 -1.93
C SER A 44 -4.05 -16.03 -3.06
N LYS A 45 -5.16 -16.39 -3.69
CA LYS A 45 -5.73 -15.61 -4.80
C LYS A 45 -6.34 -14.31 -4.28
N GLU A 46 -7.03 -14.39 -3.15
CA GLU A 46 -7.63 -13.22 -2.51
C GLU A 46 -6.56 -12.24 -2.04
N ILE A 47 -5.52 -12.74 -1.39
CA ILE A 47 -4.41 -11.90 -0.94
C ILE A 47 -3.67 -11.27 -2.13
N GLN A 48 -3.41 -12.02 -3.19
CA GLN A 48 -2.79 -11.50 -4.42
C GLN A 48 -3.69 -10.46 -5.11
N TYR A 49 -5.00 -10.62 -5.03
CA TYR A 49 -5.95 -9.64 -5.54
C TYR A 49 -5.84 -8.32 -4.77
N ILE A 50 -5.84 -8.37 -3.45
CA ILE A 50 -5.67 -7.20 -2.59
C ILE A 50 -4.30 -6.54 -2.85
N GLU A 51 -3.24 -7.33 -2.96
CA GLU A 51 -1.89 -6.83 -3.27
C GLU A 51 -1.86 -6.07 -4.59
N ARG A 52 -2.50 -6.56 -5.63
CA ARG A 52 -2.61 -5.85 -6.92
C ARG A 52 -3.40 -4.55 -6.78
N GLN A 53 -4.47 -4.54 -6.00
CA GLN A 53 -5.23 -3.32 -5.72
C GLN A 53 -4.35 -2.27 -5.06
N ILE A 54 -3.53 -2.65 -4.10
CA ILE A 54 -2.59 -1.76 -3.43
C ILE A 54 -1.57 -1.20 -4.43
N ARG A 55 -0.91 -2.05 -5.20
CA ARG A 55 0.11 -1.63 -6.18
C ARG A 55 -0.43 -0.72 -7.26
N ASN A 56 -1.67 -0.92 -7.69
CA ASN A 56 -2.32 -0.13 -8.72
C ASN A 56 -3.01 1.13 -8.17
N SER A 57 -3.10 1.27 -6.86
CA SER A 57 -3.72 2.44 -6.25
C SER A 57 -2.92 3.71 -6.51
N TYR A 58 -3.63 4.81 -6.64
CA TYR A 58 -3.00 6.13 -6.75
C TYR A 58 -2.18 6.43 -5.49
N GLU A 59 -2.71 6.10 -4.34
CA GLU A 59 -2.12 6.34 -3.02
C GLU A 59 -0.77 5.67 -2.87
N TYR A 60 -0.65 4.42 -3.26
CA TYR A 60 0.61 3.70 -3.21
C TYR A 60 1.64 4.30 -4.17
N ARG A 61 1.21 4.63 -5.39
CA ARG A 61 2.08 5.28 -6.38
C ARG A 61 2.52 6.68 -5.93
N ALA A 62 1.62 7.44 -5.30
CA ALA A 62 1.94 8.73 -4.72
C ALA A 62 2.96 8.61 -3.57
N TYR A 63 2.82 7.59 -2.73
CA TYR A 63 3.78 7.29 -1.66
C TYR A 63 5.17 6.97 -2.21
N VAL A 64 5.26 6.10 -3.22
CA VAL A 64 6.53 5.79 -3.89
C VAL A 64 7.17 7.04 -4.50
N LYS A 65 6.36 7.88 -5.13
CA LYS A 65 6.83 9.16 -5.67
C LYS A 65 7.36 10.10 -4.58
N TYR A 66 6.68 10.15 -3.45
CA TYR A 66 7.11 10.91 -2.28
C TYR A 66 8.47 10.43 -1.75
N LEU A 67 8.67 9.12 -1.63
CA LEU A 67 9.96 8.56 -1.21
C LEU A 67 11.11 8.99 -2.12
N LYS A 68 10.87 9.02 -3.43
CA LYS A 68 11.88 9.43 -4.42
C LYS A 68 12.14 10.94 -4.39
N ALA A 69 11.08 11.74 -4.38
CA ALA A 69 11.17 13.19 -4.57
C ALA A 69 11.50 13.95 -3.28
N GLU A 70 10.83 13.62 -2.18
CA GLU A 70 10.93 14.37 -0.93
C GLU A 70 12.00 13.81 0.01
N LEU A 71 12.12 12.49 0.10
CA LEU A 71 13.11 11.84 0.93
C LEU A 71 14.43 11.55 0.20
N ASN A 72 14.51 11.88 -1.09
CA ASN A 72 15.70 11.67 -1.92
C ASN A 72 16.24 10.22 -1.89
N LEU A 73 15.36 9.24 -1.77
CA LEU A 73 15.74 7.83 -1.82
C LEU A 73 16.00 7.42 -3.27
N THR A 74 17.08 7.92 -3.82
CA THR A 74 17.45 7.78 -5.24
C THR A 74 18.64 6.86 -5.46
N THR A 75 19.22 6.33 -4.39
CA THR A 75 20.40 5.48 -4.44
C THR A 75 20.02 4.03 -4.18
N CYS A 76 20.59 3.12 -4.97
CA CYS A 76 20.42 1.68 -4.76
C CYS A 76 21.06 1.23 -3.43
N ALA A 77 20.29 0.51 -2.61
CA ALA A 77 20.76 0.05 -1.31
C ALA A 77 21.89 -0.99 -1.41
N LEU A 78 21.92 -1.79 -2.49
CA LEU A 78 22.97 -2.80 -2.71
C LEU A 78 24.19 -2.23 -3.42
N LEU A 79 24.02 -1.15 -4.18
CA LEU A 79 25.08 -0.54 -4.97
C LEU A 79 25.16 0.96 -4.66
N PRO A 80 25.84 1.36 -3.58
CA PRO A 80 25.80 2.74 -3.08
C PRO A 80 26.30 3.81 -4.05
N GLY A 81 27.01 3.43 -5.10
CA GLY A 81 27.48 4.35 -6.15
C GLY A 81 26.48 4.64 -7.26
N LEU A 82 25.31 3.96 -7.26
CA LEU A 82 24.29 4.13 -8.29
C LEU A 82 23.16 5.03 -7.81
N ASP A 83 23.09 6.22 -8.40
CA ASP A 83 22.00 7.17 -8.18
C ASP A 83 21.16 7.28 -9.47
N VAL A 84 19.82 7.29 -9.36
CA VAL A 84 18.94 7.48 -10.53
C VAL A 84 19.14 8.79 -11.26
N LYS A 85 19.78 9.76 -10.62
CA LYS A 85 20.20 11.02 -11.29
C LYS A 85 21.31 10.79 -12.31
N ASP A 86 22.04 9.71 -12.19
CA ASP A 86 23.17 9.35 -13.05
C ASP A 86 22.76 8.35 -14.14
N ILE A 87 21.73 8.63 -14.89
CA ILE A 87 21.45 8.06 -16.22
C ILE A 87 21.28 6.51 -16.33
N LYS A 88 20.14 6.07 -16.81
CA LYS A 88 19.84 4.80 -17.48
C LYS A 88 19.45 3.59 -16.64
N PHE A 89 19.26 3.66 -15.35
CA PHE A 89 18.64 2.57 -14.64
C PHE A 89 17.40 3.04 -13.87
N SER A 90 16.44 2.16 -13.73
CA SER A 90 15.26 2.39 -12.91
C SER A 90 15.52 1.91 -11.49
N LEU A 91 15.01 2.66 -10.52
CA LEU A 91 15.01 2.28 -9.13
C LEU A 91 13.61 1.80 -8.75
N GLU A 92 13.53 0.59 -8.22
CA GLU A 92 12.30 0.02 -7.69
C GLU A 92 12.37 -0.10 -6.17
N PHE A 93 11.23 0.10 -5.50
CA PHE A 93 11.14 -0.10 -4.07
C PHE A 93 10.63 -1.51 -3.78
N HIS A 94 11.43 -2.25 -3.02
CA HIS A 94 11.10 -3.60 -2.57
C HIS A 94 10.77 -3.58 -1.08
N HIS A 95 9.74 -4.30 -0.71
CA HIS A 95 9.38 -4.48 0.69
C HIS A 95 10.41 -5.38 1.38
N PHE A 96 10.86 -4.97 2.56
CA PHE A 96 11.82 -5.72 3.36
C PHE A 96 11.58 -5.44 4.87
N PRO A 97 11.69 -6.39 5.76
CA PRO A 97 12.04 -7.81 5.55
C PRO A 97 10.87 -8.68 5.03
N LEU A 98 9.64 -8.20 5.15
CA LEU A 98 8.44 -8.90 4.67
C LEU A 98 8.04 -8.34 3.29
N ASN A 99 7.60 -9.21 2.40
CA ASN A 99 7.03 -8.78 1.13
C ASN A 99 5.60 -8.24 1.30
N LEU A 100 5.05 -7.61 0.28
CA LEU A 100 3.72 -7.02 0.36
C LEU A 100 2.62 -8.06 0.57
N TYR A 101 2.79 -9.26 0.05
CA TYR A 101 1.87 -10.38 0.28
C TYR A 101 1.77 -10.74 1.77
N ASP A 102 2.92 -10.91 2.43
CA ASP A 102 2.98 -11.25 3.85
C ASP A 102 2.38 -10.14 4.72
N ILE A 103 2.68 -8.88 4.39
CA ILE A 103 2.12 -7.72 5.08
C ILE A 103 0.60 -7.69 4.95
N THR A 104 0.09 -7.91 3.76
CA THR A 104 -1.35 -7.94 3.47
C THR A 104 -2.04 -9.07 4.24
N ASP A 105 -1.45 -10.25 4.24
CA ASP A 105 -1.98 -11.42 4.99
C ASP A 105 -2.04 -11.14 6.50
N ILE A 106 -0.99 -10.61 7.07
CA ILE A 106 -0.91 -10.26 8.50
C ILE A 106 -1.98 -9.23 8.87
N ILE A 107 -2.09 -8.16 8.10
CA ILE A 107 -3.05 -7.09 8.36
C ILE A 107 -4.48 -7.60 8.20
N ALA A 108 -4.77 -8.36 7.15
CA ALA A 108 -6.09 -8.95 6.92
C ALA A 108 -6.52 -9.85 8.08
N LYS A 109 -5.65 -10.73 8.54
CA LYS A 109 -5.91 -11.61 9.70
C LYS A 109 -6.13 -10.83 10.99
N SER A 110 -5.35 -9.79 11.20
CA SER A 110 -5.53 -8.89 12.36
C SER A 110 -6.90 -8.20 12.33
N MET A 111 -7.28 -7.66 11.18
CA MET A 111 -8.58 -7.01 11.01
C MET A 111 -9.75 -7.96 11.22
N LEU A 112 -9.65 -9.20 10.74
CA LEU A 112 -10.69 -10.23 10.97
C LEU A 112 -10.85 -10.57 12.44
N LYS A 113 -9.76 -10.66 13.19
CA LYS A 113 -9.81 -10.89 14.64
C LYS A 113 -10.47 -9.74 15.39
N GLU A 114 -10.15 -8.50 15.01
CA GLU A 114 -10.73 -7.30 15.63
C GLU A 114 -12.21 -7.12 15.28
N ALA A 115 -12.63 -7.56 14.09
CA ALA A 115 -13.99 -7.42 13.61
C ALA A 115 -15.00 -8.31 14.35
N VAL A 116 -14.55 -9.34 15.06
CA VAL A 116 -15.37 -10.25 15.89
C VAL A 116 -16.60 -10.78 15.14
N GLY A 117 -16.37 -11.54 14.06
CA GLY A 117 -17.44 -12.16 13.26
C GLY A 117 -18.18 -11.22 12.31
N LYS A 118 -17.77 -9.96 12.20
CA LYS A 118 -18.26 -9.04 11.16
C LYS A 118 -17.43 -9.19 9.88
N PRO A 119 -18.06 -9.11 8.70
CA PRO A 119 -17.31 -9.18 7.45
C PRO A 119 -16.38 -7.99 7.30
N VAL A 120 -15.20 -8.23 6.75
CA VAL A 120 -14.19 -7.23 6.41
C VAL A 120 -14.07 -7.15 4.89
N SER A 121 -14.14 -5.95 4.34
CA SER A 121 -14.00 -5.79 2.89
C SER A 121 -12.53 -5.82 2.45
N THR A 122 -12.29 -6.33 1.26
CA THR A 122 -10.95 -6.29 0.64
C THR A 122 -10.45 -4.86 0.45
N LEU A 123 -11.37 -3.92 0.23
CA LEU A 123 -11.04 -2.50 0.13
C LEU A 123 -10.54 -1.94 1.47
N ASP A 124 -11.17 -2.30 2.58
CA ASP A 124 -10.72 -1.87 3.91
C ASP A 124 -9.36 -2.45 4.27
N ILE A 125 -9.09 -3.69 3.88
CA ILE A 125 -7.76 -4.30 4.04
C ILE A 125 -6.72 -3.52 3.21
N ALA A 126 -6.99 -3.23 1.95
CA ALA A 126 -6.10 -2.46 1.10
C ALA A 126 -5.81 -1.07 1.67
N LYS A 127 -6.84 -0.36 2.15
CA LYS A 127 -6.69 0.94 2.80
C LYS A 127 -5.83 0.87 4.06
N SER A 128 -6.00 -0.18 4.86
CA SER A 128 -5.21 -0.38 6.07
C SER A 128 -3.73 -0.61 5.75
N VAL A 129 -3.43 -1.43 4.75
CA VAL A 129 -2.05 -1.67 4.29
C VAL A 129 -1.42 -0.39 3.77
N ILE A 130 -2.11 0.38 2.96
CA ILE A 130 -1.65 1.67 2.46
C ILE A 130 -1.40 2.64 3.62
N GLY A 131 -2.31 2.68 4.59
CA GLY A 131 -2.16 3.50 5.79
C GLY A 131 -0.88 3.19 6.57
N GLU A 132 -0.51 1.93 6.69
CA GLU A 132 0.73 1.52 7.36
C GLU A 132 1.98 1.96 6.58
N HIS A 133 1.93 2.03 5.25
CA HIS A 133 3.01 2.65 4.47
C HIS A 133 3.18 4.13 4.82
N TYR A 134 2.08 4.87 4.87
CA TYR A 134 2.11 6.31 5.21
C TYR A 134 2.55 6.59 6.64
N ARG A 135 2.41 5.64 7.54
CA ARG A 135 2.95 5.72 8.91
C ARG A 135 4.43 5.38 9.00
N ASN A 136 5.06 4.99 7.91
CA ASN A 136 6.47 4.59 7.82
C ASN A 136 6.83 3.39 8.72
N VAL A 137 5.89 2.50 8.97
CA VAL A 137 6.13 1.25 9.72
C VAL A 137 6.46 0.06 8.81
N ILE A 138 6.25 0.23 7.51
CA ILE A 138 6.60 -0.77 6.49
C ILE A 138 7.94 -0.42 5.88
N GLY A 139 8.87 -1.38 5.91
CA GLY A 139 10.19 -1.22 5.32
C GLY A 139 10.16 -1.31 3.80
N LEU A 140 10.72 -0.30 3.14
CA LEU A 140 10.97 -0.28 1.70
C LEU A 140 12.44 -0.03 1.43
N VAL A 141 13.00 -0.82 0.54
CA VAL A 141 14.41 -0.74 0.14
C VAL A 141 14.50 -0.40 -1.34
N PRO A 142 15.21 0.67 -1.71
CA PRO A 142 15.44 1.01 -3.11
C PRO A 142 16.47 0.07 -3.73
N LEU A 143 16.10 -0.60 -4.81
CA LEU A 143 16.95 -1.51 -5.57
C LEU A 143 16.93 -1.16 -7.06
N SER A 144 18.08 -1.28 -7.68
CA SER A 144 18.21 -1.11 -9.13
C SER A 144 17.83 -2.38 -9.89
#